data_79c350daa283322517ce1d35a24e3935
#
_entry.id   79c350daa283322517ce1d35a24e3935
#
_cell.length_a   1.000
_cell.length_b   1.000
_cell.length_c   1.000
_cell.angle_alpha   90.00
_cell.angle_beta   90.00
_cell.angle_gamma   90.00
#
_symmetry.space_group_name_H-M   'P 1'
#
loop_
_entity.id
_entity.type
_entity.pdbx_description
1 polymer ?
#
loop_
_entity_poly.entity_id
_entity_poly.type
_entity_poly.pdbx_seq_one_letter_code
_entity_poly.pdbx_strand_id
1 'polypeptide(L)'
;VLVQIVVTNAKIKRGDVVYDGNSTLTTPDSGDTSGSRQTLVTGEACRRACLLLRDAMEYRTLEQLIGQEFYGEYYAKTNPLGSSVPNPVSHVAYGYATQMCVVDKETGLIKKMVAAHDVGKAINPLSCEGQIEGGVVMSMGYALTEKYPLDHGKPTAKYGMLGLFRANQIPEIKAIVID
;
A
#
# COMPACT_ATOMS: atom_id res chain seq x y z
N VAL A 1 -1.95 7.35 -4.44
CA VAL A 1 -2.37 7.61 -3.05
C VAL A 1 -2.28 9.11 -2.75
N LEU A 2 -1.10 9.78 -2.86
CA LEU A 2 -0.97 11.19 -2.50
C LEU A 2 -1.92 12.10 -3.28
N VAL A 3 -2.01 11.97 -4.60
CA VAL A 3 -2.97 12.71 -5.43
C VAL A 3 -4.40 12.55 -4.91
N GLN A 4 -4.79 11.34 -4.49
CA GLN A 4 -6.12 11.09 -3.93
C GLN A 4 -6.33 11.82 -2.60
N ILE A 5 -5.30 11.85 -1.75
CA ILE A 5 -5.32 12.59 -0.48
C ILE A 5 -5.51 14.10 -0.76
N VAL A 6 -4.79 14.64 -1.74
CA VAL A 6 -4.93 16.06 -2.14
C VAL A 6 -6.34 16.36 -2.63
N VAL A 7 -6.85 15.61 -3.59
CA VAL A 7 -8.21 15.79 -4.14
C VAL A 7 -9.27 15.74 -3.04
N THR A 8 -9.17 14.78 -2.13
CA THR A 8 -10.16 14.59 -1.07
C THR A 8 -10.10 15.67 0.01
N ASN A 9 -8.91 16.07 0.44
CA ASN A 9 -8.76 16.97 1.60
C ASN A 9 -8.73 18.45 1.21
N ALA A 10 -8.12 18.80 0.09
CA ALA A 10 -8.15 20.18 -0.43
C ALA A 10 -9.41 20.47 -1.26
N LYS A 11 -10.20 19.43 -1.63
CA LYS A 11 -11.43 19.57 -2.44
C LYS A 11 -11.19 20.21 -3.81
N ILE A 12 -10.06 19.94 -4.42
CA ILE A 12 -9.70 20.40 -5.78
C ILE A 12 -9.87 19.26 -6.79
N LYS A 13 -9.95 19.60 -8.07
CA LYS A 13 -10.12 18.60 -9.13
C LYS A 13 -8.81 17.85 -9.36
N ARG A 14 -8.92 16.57 -9.72
CA ARG A 14 -7.74 15.73 -10.02
C ARG A 14 -6.87 16.33 -11.14
N GLY A 15 -7.47 16.98 -12.12
CA GLY A 15 -6.76 17.63 -13.24
C GLY A 15 -5.87 18.80 -12.82
N ASP A 16 -6.14 19.41 -11.66
CA ASP A 16 -5.38 20.53 -11.13
C ASP A 16 -4.21 20.08 -10.25
N VAL A 17 -4.01 18.76 -10.08
CA VAL A 17 -2.94 18.20 -9.26
C VAL A 17 -1.86 17.61 -10.14
N VAL A 18 -0.67 18.19 -10.06
CA VAL A 18 0.55 17.65 -10.65
C VAL A 18 1.43 17.10 -9.52
N TYR A 19 1.87 15.85 -9.64
CA TYR A 19 2.82 15.26 -8.70
C TYR A 19 4.25 15.46 -9.26
N ASP A 20 5.03 16.25 -8.57
CA ASP A 20 6.45 16.45 -8.82
C ASP A 20 7.22 16.24 -7.50
N GLY A 21 8.21 15.39 -7.47
CA GLY A 21 8.92 15.13 -6.22
C GLY A 21 9.62 13.78 -6.15
N ASN A 22 10.05 13.25 -7.27
CA ASN A 22 10.77 11.97 -7.32
C ASN A 22 12.30 12.14 -7.41
N SER A 23 12.83 13.28 -6.97
CA SER A 23 14.28 13.53 -7.01
C SER A 23 14.88 13.52 -5.62
N THR A 24 15.91 12.72 -5.40
CA THR A 24 16.70 12.73 -4.16
C THR A 24 17.46 14.04 -3.94
N LEU A 25 17.52 14.91 -4.95
CA LEU A 25 18.11 16.23 -4.82
C LEU A 25 17.17 17.25 -4.14
N THR A 26 15.87 17.02 -4.21
CA THR A 26 14.85 17.96 -3.71
C THR A 26 13.95 17.38 -2.64
N THR A 27 13.87 16.06 -2.55
CA THR A 27 13.01 15.38 -1.57
C THR A 27 13.75 15.28 -0.22
N PRO A 28 13.13 15.68 0.89
CA PRO A 28 13.73 15.51 2.21
C PRO A 28 13.86 14.02 2.56
N ASP A 29 14.85 13.71 3.40
CA ASP A 29 14.99 12.37 3.96
C ASP A 29 13.84 12.09 4.94
N SER A 30 12.99 11.13 4.59
CA SER A 30 11.87 10.69 5.40
C SER A 30 12.14 9.40 6.18
N GLY A 31 13.37 8.92 6.14
CA GLY A 31 13.78 7.63 6.70
C GLY A 31 13.22 6.44 5.92
N ASP A 32 13.43 5.25 6.46
CA ASP A 32 13.02 4.01 5.79
C ASP A 32 11.50 3.82 5.78
N THR A 33 10.98 3.42 4.64
CA THR A 33 9.60 2.94 4.54
C THR A 33 9.54 1.49 4.98
N SER A 34 8.92 1.23 6.10
CA SER A 34 8.78 -0.09 6.71
C SER A 34 7.35 -0.30 7.23
N GLY A 35 6.88 -1.54 7.30
CA GLY A 35 5.56 -1.89 7.81
C GLY A 35 4.41 -1.23 7.04
N SER A 36 4.61 -0.92 5.75
CA SER A 36 3.62 -0.25 4.87
C SER A 36 3.12 1.10 5.40
N ARG A 37 3.93 1.79 6.18
CA ARG A 37 3.57 3.05 6.87
C ARG A 37 3.51 4.29 5.98
N GLN A 38 3.87 4.19 4.70
CA GLN A 38 3.95 5.35 3.80
C GLN A 38 2.64 6.11 3.70
N THR A 39 1.51 5.42 3.58
CA THR A 39 0.20 6.06 3.52
C THR A 39 -0.12 6.83 4.81
N LEU A 40 0.26 6.29 5.97
CA LEU A 40 0.08 6.97 7.26
C LEU A 40 1.01 8.19 7.39
N VAL A 41 2.31 7.99 7.20
CA VAL A 41 3.31 9.02 7.54
C VAL A 41 3.32 10.14 6.49
N THR A 42 3.61 9.82 5.24
CA THR A 42 3.62 10.81 4.16
C THR A 42 2.21 11.31 3.85
N GLY A 43 1.21 10.42 3.95
CA GLY A 43 -0.18 10.79 3.72
C GLY A 43 -0.69 11.80 4.75
N GLU A 44 -0.34 11.68 6.02
CA GLU A 44 -0.73 12.64 7.07
C GLU A 44 -0.03 13.99 6.88
N ALA A 45 1.26 14.00 6.53
CA ALA A 45 1.96 15.25 6.18
C ALA A 45 1.28 15.96 5.00
N CYS A 46 0.96 15.22 3.94
CA CYS A 46 0.21 15.73 2.79
C CYS A 46 -1.17 16.25 3.19
N ARG A 47 -1.92 15.51 4.03
CA ARG A 47 -3.23 15.94 4.52
C ARG A 47 -3.16 17.26 5.27
N ARG A 48 -2.15 17.47 6.11
CA ARG A 48 -1.95 18.73 6.85
C ARG A 48 -1.71 19.90 5.92
N ALA A 49 -0.88 19.75 4.90
CA ALA A 49 -0.69 20.79 3.88
C ALA A 49 -2.00 21.09 3.12
N CYS A 50 -2.76 20.04 2.79
CA CYS A 50 -4.06 20.20 2.11
C CYS A 50 -5.09 20.95 2.95
N LEU A 51 -5.08 20.78 4.27
CA LEU A 51 -5.98 21.53 5.15
C LEU A 51 -5.64 23.02 5.14
N LEU A 52 -4.37 23.39 5.16
CA LEU A 52 -3.95 24.79 5.06
C LEU A 52 -4.35 25.41 3.72
N LEU A 53 -4.19 24.67 2.62
CA LEU A 53 -4.66 25.10 1.32
C LEU A 53 -6.19 25.29 1.30
N ARG A 54 -6.93 24.33 1.82
CA ARG A 54 -8.39 24.39 1.90
C ARG A 54 -8.86 25.61 2.70
N ASP A 55 -8.25 25.85 3.85
CA ASP A 55 -8.60 27.00 4.71
C ASP A 55 -8.27 28.34 4.00
N ALA A 56 -7.18 28.42 3.24
CA ALA A 56 -6.88 29.58 2.40
C ALA A 56 -7.89 29.77 1.26
N MET A 57 -8.44 28.68 0.71
CA MET A 57 -9.46 28.71 -0.33
C MET A 57 -10.85 29.13 0.17
N GLU A 58 -11.08 29.27 1.47
CA GLU A 58 -12.31 29.88 1.99
C GLU A 58 -12.44 31.36 1.64
N TYR A 59 -11.30 32.04 1.43
CA TYR A 59 -11.24 33.48 1.20
C TYR A 59 -10.65 33.88 -0.17
N ARG A 60 -10.05 32.91 -0.90
CA ARG A 60 -9.35 33.14 -2.17
C ARG A 60 -9.63 32.01 -3.16
N THR A 61 -9.55 32.32 -4.44
CA THR A 61 -9.60 31.27 -5.47
C THR A 61 -8.26 30.59 -5.63
N LEU A 62 -8.26 29.42 -6.26
CA LEU A 62 -7.02 28.66 -6.50
C LEU A 62 -6.02 29.46 -7.35
N GLU A 63 -6.52 30.22 -8.33
CA GLU A 63 -5.70 31.10 -9.18
C GLU A 63 -5.02 32.23 -8.37
N GLN A 64 -5.69 32.75 -7.33
CA GLN A 64 -5.12 33.77 -6.43
C GLN A 64 -4.07 33.20 -5.47
N LEU A 65 -4.01 31.89 -5.35
CA LEU A 65 -3.04 31.19 -4.50
C LEU A 65 -1.82 30.66 -5.29
N ILE A 66 -1.76 30.92 -6.61
CA ILE A 66 -0.63 30.53 -7.44
C ILE A 66 0.67 31.13 -6.88
N GLY A 67 1.70 30.27 -6.73
CA GLY A 67 3.00 30.66 -6.17
C GLY A 67 3.07 30.65 -4.64
N GLN A 68 1.98 30.35 -3.94
CA GLN A 68 2.01 30.14 -2.50
C GLN A 68 2.35 28.68 -2.17
N GLU A 69 3.14 28.48 -1.11
CA GLU A 69 3.51 27.17 -0.60
C GLU A 69 2.74 26.85 0.68
N PHE A 70 2.22 25.63 0.76
CA PHE A 70 1.55 25.09 1.95
C PHE A 70 2.34 23.91 2.46
N TYR A 71 2.98 24.07 3.61
CA TYR A 71 3.84 23.04 4.19
C TYR A 71 3.11 22.23 5.23
N GLY A 72 3.23 20.90 5.14
CA GLY A 72 2.71 19.95 6.10
C GLY A 72 3.78 18.97 6.53
N GLU A 73 3.92 18.77 7.83
CA GLU A 73 4.87 17.85 8.43
C GLU A 73 4.16 16.90 9.39
N TYR A 74 4.60 15.65 9.39
CA TYR A 74 4.16 14.65 10.34
C TYR A 74 5.32 13.76 10.80
N TYR A 75 5.49 13.68 12.10
CA TYR A 75 6.46 12.80 12.73
C TYR A 75 5.74 11.71 13.53
N ALA A 76 5.87 10.47 13.08
CA ALA A 76 5.32 9.31 13.77
C ALA A 76 6.28 8.86 14.88
N LYS A 77 5.91 9.10 16.14
CA LYS A 77 6.70 8.63 17.28
C LYS A 77 6.50 7.13 17.46
N THR A 78 7.58 6.38 17.31
CA THR A 78 7.60 4.93 17.56
C THR A 78 8.84 4.56 18.36
N ASN A 79 8.76 3.44 19.07
CA ASN A 79 9.90 2.89 19.79
C ASN A 79 10.64 1.90 18.89
N PRO A 80 11.98 1.81 18.99
CA PRO A 80 12.75 0.82 18.26
C PRO A 80 12.32 -0.61 18.60
N LEU A 81 12.54 -1.53 17.66
CA LEU A 81 12.34 -2.95 17.91
C LEU A 81 13.26 -3.40 19.06
N GLY A 82 12.70 -4.15 20.02
CA GLY A 82 13.42 -4.60 21.21
C GLY A 82 13.57 -3.52 22.29
N SER A 83 12.88 -2.40 22.20
CA SER A 83 12.84 -1.38 23.25
C SER A 83 12.37 -1.97 24.57
N SER A 84 13.06 -1.62 25.66
CA SER A 84 12.73 -2.04 27.03
C SER A 84 11.69 -1.13 27.71
N VAL A 85 11.18 -0.12 27.02
CA VAL A 85 10.16 0.76 27.59
C VAL A 85 8.85 0.01 27.82
N PRO A 86 8.13 0.28 28.92
CA PRO A 86 6.80 -0.27 29.13
C PRO A 86 5.86 0.19 28.01
N ASN A 87 5.11 -0.76 27.42
CA ASN A 87 4.15 -0.49 26.34
C ASN A 87 4.76 0.26 25.13
N PRO A 88 5.72 -0.33 24.41
CA PRO A 88 6.33 0.32 23.27
C PRO A 88 5.30 0.63 22.18
N VAL A 89 5.40 1.82 21.60
CA VAL A 89 4.51 2.29 20.54
C VAL A 89 5.07 1.87 19.18
N SER A 90 4.23 1.26 18.36
CA SER A 90 4.53 0.89 16.98
C SER A 90 3.37 1.26 16.05
N HIS A 91 3.59 1.13 14.74
CA HIS A 91 2.51 1.22 13.76
C HIS A 91 1.76 -0.11 13.77
N VAL A 92 0.56 -0.11 14.29
CA VAL A 92 -0.30 -1.28 14.28
C VAL A 92 -1.51 -0.98 13.41
N ALA A 93 -1.74 -1.82 12.40
CA ALA A 93 -2.95 -1.81 11.60
C ALA A 93 -3.51 -3.23 11.62
N TYR A 94 -4.77 -3.35 11.97
CA TYR A 94 -5.48 -4.62 11.92
C TYR A 94 -6.23 -4.72 10.60
N GLY A 95 -6.19 -5.90 9.99
CA GLY A 95 -6.94 -6.22 8.78
C GLY A 95 -7.61 -7.56 8.94
N TYR A 96 -8.77 -7.71 8.35
CA TYR A 96 -9.53 -8.96 8.34
C TYR A 96 -9.74 -9.39 6.91
N ALA A 97 -9.65 -10.69 6.67
CA ALA A 97 -9.84 -11.23 5.34
C ALA A 97 -10.54 -12.57 5.36
N THR A 98 -11.34 -12.81 4.35
CA THR A 98 -11.91 -14.12 4.05
C THR A 98 -11.59 -14.47 2.61
N GLN A 99 -11.09 -15.69 2.40
CA GLN A 99 -10.74 -16.15 1.06
C GLN A 99 -11.46 -17.46 0.74
N MET A 100 -11.89 -17.59 -0.50
CA MET A 100 -12.50 -18.78 -1.04
C MET A 100 -11.73 -19.23 -2.28
N CYS A 101 -11.35 -20.51 -2.28
CA CYS A 101 -10.69 -21.17 -3.39
C CYS A 101 -11.65 -22.15 -4.07
N VAL A 102 -11.86 -21.99 -5.38
CA VAL A 102 -12.63 -22.94 -6.20
C VAL A 102 -11.65 -23.81 -6.97
N VAL A 103 -11.70 -25.10 -6.69
CA VAL A 103 -10.79 -26.09 -7.28
C VAL A 103 -11.55 -26.98 -8.25
N ASP A 104 -10.93 -27.28 -9.38
CA ASP A 104 -11.42 -28.28 -10.31
C ASP A 104 -11.31 -29.67 -9.68
N LYS A 105 -12.42 -30.40 -9.64
CA LYS A 105 -12.50 -31.70 -9.00
C LYS A 105 -11.65 -32.79 -9.69
N GLU A 106 -11.52 -32.68 -11.02
CA GLU A 106 -10.84 -33.71 -11.82
C GLU A 106 -9.33 -33.45 -11.90
N THR A 107 -8.95 -32.18 -12.07
CA THR A 107 -7.55 -31.81 -12.28
C THR A 107 -6.85 -31.36 -11.01
N GLY A 108 -7.57 -30.99 -9.96
CA GLY A 108 -7.02 -30.38 -8.74
C GLY A 108 -6.52 -28.96 -8.93
N LEU A 109 -6.72 -28.35 -10.11
CA LEU A 109 -6.25 -26.99 -10.38
C LEU A 109 -7.21 -25.94 -9.81
N ILE A 110 -6.66 -24.81 -9.37
CA ILE A 110 -7.46 -23.67 -8.94
C ILE A 110 -8.09 -23.00 -10.16
N LYS A 111 -9.42 -22.92 -10.18
CA LYS A 111 -10.20 -22.21 -11.21
C LYS A 111 -10.44 -20.76 -10.87
N LYS A 112 -10.64 -20.47 -9.58
CA LYS A 112 -10.99 -19.12 -9.12
C LYS A 112 -10.61 -18.92 -7.67
N MET A 113 -10.14 -17.73 -7.38
CA MET A 113 -9.97 -17.22 -6.01
C MET A 113 -10.92 -16.04 -5.80
N VAL A 114 -11.54 -15.98 -4.63
CA VAL A 114 -12.28 -14.81 -4.18
C VAL A 114 -11.66 -14.38 -2.85
N ALA A 115 -11.18 -13.14 -2.78
CA ALA A 115 -10.48 -12.60 -1.62
C ALA A 115 -11.17 -11.31 -1.17
N ALA A 116 -11.90 -11.38 -0.07
CA ALA A 116 -12.57 -10.25 0.56
C ALA A 116 -11.71 -9.74 1.73
N HIS A 117 -11.34 -8.46 1.69
CA HIS A 117 -10.47 -7.84 2.67
C HIS A 117 -11.12 -6.58 3.24
N ASP A 118 -11.21 -6.50 4.56
CA ASP A 118 -11.47 -5.29 5.28
C ASP A 118 -10.15 -4.51 5.40
N VAL A 119 -10.09 -3.39 4.71
CA VAL A 119 -8.92 -2.50 4.68
C VAL A 119 -9.17 -1.18 5.43
N GLY A 120 -10.29 -1.09 6.16
CA GLY A 120 -10.81 0.18 6.64
C GLY A 120 -11.11 1.09 5.44
N LYS A 121 -11.06 2.39 5.62
CA LYS A 121 -11.36 3.31 4.53
C LYS A 121 -10.31 3.24 3.41
N ALA A 122 -10.69 2.68 2.27
CA ALA A 122 -9.83 2.57 1.10
C ALA A 122 -9.55 3.94 0.48
N ILE A 123 -8.31 4.43 0.58
CA ILE A 123 -7.89 5.70 -0.04
C ILE A 123 -7.81 5.58 -1.56
N ASN A 124 -7.40 4.42 -2.04
CA ASN A 124 -7.37 4.08 -3.45
C ASN A 124 -7.81 2.62 -3.63
N PRO A 125 -9.11 2.37 -3.88
CA PRO A 125 -9.65 1.02 -4.02
C PRO A 125 -8.93 0.17 -5.06
N LEU A 126 -8.65 0.72 -6.24
CA LEU A 126 -7.93 0.01 -7.30
C LEU A 126 -6.53 -0.46 -6.87
N SER A 127 -5.82 0.36 -6.09
CA SER A 127 -4.52 -0.05 -5.52
C SER A 127 -4.68 -1.12 -4.45
N CYS A 128 -5.75 -1.10 -3.68
CA CYS A 128 -6.06 -2.14 -2.69
C CYS A 128 -6.35 -3.48 -3.40
N GLU A 129 -7.16 -3.46 -4.45
CA GLU A 129 -7.44 -4.65 -5.27
C GLU A 129 -6.14 -5.26 -5.82
N GLY A 130 -5.27 -4.45 -6.43
CA GLY A 130 -3.98 -4.92 -6.96
C GLY A 130 -3.05 -5.50 -5.87
N GLN A 131 -3.06 -4.96 -4.65
CA GLN A 131 -2.31 -5.53 -3.54
C GLN A 131 -2.89 -6.87 -3.07
N ILE A 132 -4.22 -6.99 -3.03
CA ILE A 132 -4.91 -8.23 -2.69
C ILE A 132 -4.60 -9.31 -3.72
N GLU A 133 -4.74 -9.01 -5.01
CA GLU A 133 -4.43 -9.93 -6.11
C GLU A 133 -2.99 -10.40 -6.06
N GLY A 134 -2.03 -9.49 -5.88
CA GLY A 134 -0.61 -9.81 -5.74
C GLY A 134 -0.33 -10.71 -4.55
N GLY A 135 -0.92 -10.44 -3.40
CA GLY A 135 -0.80 -11.25 -2.20
C GLY A 135 -1.38 -12.67 -2.37
N VAL A 136 -2.52 -12.78 -3.06
CA VAL A 136 -3.14 -14.08 -3.38
C VAL A 136 -2.22 -14.90 -4.29
N VAL A 137 -1.68 -14.32 -5.36
CA VAL A 137 -0.76 -15.01 -6.28
C VAL A 137 0.49 -15.47 -5.54
N MET A 138 1.07 -14.63 -4.69
CA MET A 138 2.23 -14.98 -3.89
C MET A 138 1.93 -16.16 -2.95
N SER A 139 0.81 -16.13 -2.25
CA SER A 139 0.40 -17.21 -1.33
C SER A 139 0.10 -18.52 -2.06
N MET A 140 -0.52 -18.45 -3.24
CA MET A 140 -0.73 -19.62 -4.10
C MET A 140 0.61 -20.23 -4.55
N GLY A 141 1.56 -19.40 -4.97
CA GLY A 141 2.90 -19.84 -5.34
C GLY A 141 3.58 -20.58 -4.19
N TYR A 142 3.57 -19.97 -3.03
CA TYR A 142 4.16 -20.54 -1.81
C TYR A 142 3.52 -21.87 -1.42
N ALA A 143 2.21 -22.01 -1.59
CA ALA A 143 1.48 -23.22 -1.22
C ALA A 143 1.63 -24.36 -2.25
N LEU A 144 1.77 -24.07 -3.54
CA LEU A 144 1.57 -25.06 -4.59
C LEU A 144 2.82 -25.35 -5.43
N THR A 145 3.63 -24.35 -5.74
CA THR A 145 4.67 -24.48 -6.78
C THR A 145 6.07 -24.12 -6.34
N GLU A 146 6.20 -23.19 -5.39
CA GLU A 146 7.50 -22.70 -4.98
C GLU A 146 8.24 -23.69 -4.10
N LYS A 147 9.53 -23.87 -4.39
CA LYS A 147 10.44 -24.69 -3.59
C LYS A 147 11.69 -23.91 -3.26
N TYR A 148 11.99 -23.82 -1.98
CA TYR A 148 13.19 -23.17 -1.49
C TYR A 148 14.06 -24.17 -0.72
N PRO A 149 14.75 -25.06 -1.45
CA PRO A 149 15.55 -26.11 -0.83
C PRO A 149 16.77 -25.52 -0.11
N LEU A 150 17.05 -26.08 1.06
CA LEU A 150 18.20 -25.72 1.88
C LEU A 150 19.11 -26.94 2.03
N ASP A 151 20.42 -26.74 1.94
CA ASP A 151 21.44 -27.69 2.33
C ASP A 151 22.26 -27.09 3.47
N HIS A 152 22.25 -27.74 4.65
CA HIS A 152 22.91 -27.24 5.86
C HIS A 152 22.62 -25.75 6.17
N GLY A 153 21.36 -25.31 5.97
CA GLY A 153 20.92 -23.93 6.19
C GLY A 153 21.28 -22.96 5.06
N LYS A 154 21.88 -23.42 3.98
CA LYS A 154 22.22 -22.59 2.81
C LYS A 154 21.24 -22.84 1.67
N PRO A 155 20.69 -21.80 1.03
CA PRO A 155 19.84 -21.96 -0.14
C PRO A 155 20.58 -22.65 -1.28
N THR A 156 19.97 -23.68 -1.87
CA THR A 156 20.48 -24.36 -3.07
C THR A 156 19.70 -24.01 -4.33
N ALA A 157 18.56 -23.32 -4.17
CA ALA A 157 17.78 -22.83 -5.30
C ALA A 157 18.56 -21.76 -6.08
N LYS A 158 18.59 -21.92 -7.40
CA LYS A 158 19.14 -20.89 -8.30
C LYS A 158 18.07 -19.88 -8.65
N TYR A 159 18.49 -18.66 -8.97
CA TYR A 159 17.60 -17.62 -9.48
C TYR A 159 16.78 -18.12 -10.67
N GLY A 160 15.48 -17.84 -10.67
CA GLY A 160 14.55 -18.28 -11.70
C GLY A 160 14.05 -19.73 -11.58
N MET A 161 14.52 -20.52 -10.61
CA MET A 161 14.12 -21.92 -10.40
C MET A 161 13.18 -22.14 -9.21
N LEU A 162 12.67 -21.08 -8.62
CA LEU A 162 11.80 -21.17 -7.43
C LEU A 162 10.41 -21.74 -7.71
N GLY A 163 9.98 -21.79 -8.97
CA GLY A 163 8.64 -22.30 -9.31
C GLY A 163 7.53 -21.25 -9.20
N LEU A 164 7.86 -19.97 -9.37
CA LEU A 164 6.88 -18.88 -9.37
C LEU A 164 5.82 -19.08 -10.46
N PHE A 165 4.58 -18.77 -10.17
CA PHE A 165 3.51 -18.72 -11.16
C PHE A 165 3.86 -17.77 -12.31
N ARG A 166 3.55 -18.20 -13.53
CA ARG A 166 3.57 -17.36 -14.72
C ARG A 166 2.20 -16.76 -14.94
N ALA A 167 2.13 -15.60 -15.61
CA ALA A 167 0.88 -14.88 -15.83
C ALA A 167 -0.24 -15.74 -16.45
N ASN A 168 0.12 -16.64 -17.37
CA ASN A 168 -0.82 -17.56 -18.01
C ASN A 168 -1.28 -18.74 -17.14
N GLN A 169 -0.72 -18.90 -15.95
CA GLN A 169 -1.08 -19.95 -14.98
C GLN A 169 -1.95 -19.41 -13.84
N ILE A 170 -2.11 -18.09 -13.76
CA ILE A 170 -2.88 -17.45 -12.71
C ILE A 170 -4.37 -17.63 -13.01
N PRO A 171 -5.16 -18.18 -12.08
CA PRO A 171 -6.61 -18.30 -12.25
C PRO A 171 -7.29 -16.94 -12.15
N GLU A 172 -8.59 -16.91 -12.40
CA GLU A 172 -9.39 -15.72 -12.09
C GLU A 172 -9.28 -15.39 -10.60
N ILE A 173 -8.90 -14.15 -10.29
CA ILE A 173 -8.89 -13.62 -8.91
C ILE A 173 -9.91 -12.50 -8.83
N LYS A 174 -10.87 -12.63 -7.92
CA LYS A 174 -11.83 -11.59 -7.60
C LYS A 174 -11.46 -11.00 -6.25
N ALA A 175 -10.85 -9.83 -6.26
CA ALA A 175 -10.66 -9.02 -5.07
C ALA A 175 -11.97 -8.31 -4.68
N ILE A 176 -12.25 -8.24 -3.39
CA ILE A 176 -13.38 -7.51 -2.82
C ILE A 176 -12.81 -6.66 -1.68
N VAL A 177 -12.87 -5.36 -1.84
CA VAL A 177 -12.50 -4.40 -0.81
C VAL A 177 -13.74 -4.07 0.01
N ILE A 178 -13.65 -4.27 1.32
CA ILE A 178 -14.68 -3.92 2.29
C ILE A 178 -14.23 -2.64 2.98
N ASP A 179 -15.11 -1.62 2.95
CA ASP A 179 -14.86 -0.26 3.46
C ASP A 179 -15.73 0.02 4.69
#